data_e56a6125dab45e2a2f3d1bd4d15d992d
#
_entry.id   e56a6125dab45e2a2f3d1bd4d15d992d
#
_cell.length_a   1.000
_cell.length_b   1.000
_cell.length_c   1.000
_cell.angle_alpha   90.00
_cell.angle_beta   90.00
_cell.angle_gamma   90.00
#
_symmetry.space_group_name_H-M   'P 1'
#
loop_
_entity.id
_entity.type
_entity.pdbx_description
1 polymer ?
#
loop_
_entity_poly.entity_id
_entity_poly.type
_entity_poly.pdbx_seq_one_letter_code
_entity_poly.pdbx_strand_id
1 'polypeptide(L)'
;MARVNHKLVKQRLNEKRSKITDRQFFTSRLFAGHLEDLAAAQTRRYHYNRRVRVNIYWNSKDSFFAATDNMSVKINAGHPFITKTKGRENRYQIILGVFAHELGHILYTDFLAGQTHHNYLGAHKWYPYPPVLATSADARRENAFWEYVKEDPKNLEMAQYIADYISNVIDDGYVENRMLANFPGKLGYGLEELRQVHFEDIPTVTQLIEKEDTEGRHIFESIAQIMLSYAKYGEIKYGEEPLSEERIQVVFSLINDIDTALMSRSGKERLVVIN
;
A
#
# COMPACT_ATOMS: atom_id res chain seq x y z
N MET A 1 -5.70 -35.16 44.07
CA MET A 1 -5.42 -34.26 42.91
C MET A 1 -5.14 -32.88 43.45
N ALA A 2 -3.94 -32.33 43.17
CA ALA A 2 -3.59 -30.97 43.59
C ALA A 2 -4.44 -29.95 42.80
N ARG A 3 -5.21 -29.11 43.52
CA ARG A 3 -5.95 -28.00 42.87
C ARG A 3 -4.97 -27.03 42.20
N VAL A 4 -5.08 -26.87 40.90
CA VAL A 4 -4.31 -25.88 40.17
C VAL A 4 -4.71 -24.49 40.64
N ASN A 5 -3.76 -23.73 41.19
CA ASN A 5 -3.99 -22.35 41.60
C ASN A 5 -3.94 -21.44 40.39
N HIS A 6 -5.10 -21.18 39.79
CA HIS A 6 -5.22 -20.32 38.57
C HIS A 6 -4.63 -18.92 38.75
N LYS A 7 -4.69 -18.37 39.97
CA LYS A 7 -4.12 -17.04 40.26
C LYS A 7 -2.59 -17.08 40.17
N LEU A 8 -1.96 -18.12 40.70
CA LEU A 8 -0.50 -18.31 40.62
C LEU A 8 -0.03 -18.58 39.19
N VAL A 9 -0.79 -19.38 38.42
CA VAL A 9 -0.50 -19.64 37.00
C VAL A 9 -0.60 -18.36 36.22
N LYS A 10 -1.65 -17.55 36.41
CA LYS A 10 -1.82 -16.25 35.75
C LYS A 10 -0.70 -15.28 36.11
N GLN A 11 -0.29 -15.23 37.36
CA GLN A 11 0.82 -14.39 37.81
C GLN A 11 2.14 -14.80 37.13
N ARG A 12 2.49 -16.10 37.13
CA ARG A 12 3.70 -16.61 36.47
C ARG A 12 3.69 -16.40 34.96
N LEU A 13 2.53 -16.51 34.31
CA LEU A 13 2.39 -16.19 32.90
C LEU A 13 2.64 -14.70 32.62
N ASN A 14 2.10 -13.82 33.46
CA ASN A 14 2.33 -12.38 33.35
C ASN A 14 3.79 -12.02 33.59
N GLU A 15 4.45 -12.61 34.60
CA GLU A 15 5.89 -12.43 34.86
C GLU A 15 6.75 -12.91 33.69
N LYS A 16 6.42 -14.03 33.06
CA LYS A 16 7.10 -14.49 31.84
C LYS A 16 6.86 -13.56 30.66
N ARG A 17 5.63 -13.08 30.46
CA ARG A 17 5.28 -12.13 29.38
C ARG A 17 5.99 -10.79 29.53
N SER A 18 6.17 -10.29 30.77
CA SER A 18 6.87 -9.03 31.04
C SER A 18 8.38 -9.09 30.73
N LYS A 19 8.97 -10.30 30.72
CA LYS A 19 10.40 -10.50 30.41
C LYS A 19 10.72 -10.56 28.92
N ILE A 20 9.74 -10.79 28.06
CA ILE A 20 9.93 -10.87 26.60
C ILE A 20 9.81 -9.47 26.03
N THR A 21 10.85 -8.97 25.34
CA THR A 21 10.81 -7.69 24.63
C THR A 21 9.93 -7.78 23.39
N ASP A 22 9.47 -6.63 22.86
CA ASP A 22 8.69 -6.59 21.62
C ASP A 22 9.50 -7.14 20.44
N ARG A 23 10.80 -6.82 20.36
CA ARG A 23 11.70 -7.40 19.37
C ARG A 23 11.67 -8.94 19.43
N GLN A 24 11.87 -9.53 20.61
CA GLN A 24 11.85 -10.99 20.78
C GLN A 24 10.48 -11.60 20.45
N PHE A 25 9.40 -10.91 20.79
CA PHE A 25 8.03 -11.38 20.52
C PHE A 25 7.74 -11.37 19.03
N PHE A 26 7.87 -10.21 18.36
CA PHE A 26 7.46 -10.05 16.97
C PHE A 26 8.40 -10.77 15.99
N THR A 27 9.70 -10.94 16.31
CA THR A 27 10.62 -11.70 15.44
C THR A 27 10.68 -13.20 15.76
N SER A 28 9.80 -13.68 16.65
CA SER A 28 9.74 -15.10 16.98
C SER A 28 9.15 -15.93 15.85
N ARG A 29 9.65 -17.16 15.65
CA ARG A 29 9.06 -18.09 14.67
C ARG A 29 7.61 -18.43 15.00
N LEU A 30 7.22 -18.41 16.28
CA LEU A 30 5.84 -18.64 16.71
C LEU A 30 4.93 -17.53 16.22
N PHE A 31 5.37 -16.27 16.26
CA PHE A 31 4.58 -15.15 15.76
C PHE A 31 4.46 -15.19 14.23
N ALA A 32 5.56 -15.43 13.52
CA ALA A 32 5.53 -15.62 12.07
C ALA A 32 4.59 -16.79 11.68
N GLY A 33 4.69 -17.94 12.36
CA GLY A 33 3.82 -19.09 12.15
C GLY A 33 2.34 -18.78 12.41
N HIS A 34 2.03 -17.94 13.42
CA HIS A 34 0.66 -17.48 13.65
C HIS A 34 0.10 -16.71 12.45
N LEU A 35 0.88 -15.83 11.83
CA LEU A 35 0.45 -15.11 10.62
C LEU A 35 0.33 -16.04 9.42
N GLU A 36 1.25 -16.99 9.24
CA GLU A 36 1.18 -18.03 8.21
C GLU A 36 -0.09 -18.88 8.33
N ASP A 37 -0.43 -19.31 9.56
CA ASP A 37 -1.65 -20.08 9.84
C ASP A 37 -2.91 -19.25 9.61
N LEU A 38 -2.88 -17.97 9.98
CA LEU A 38 -3.97 -17.05 9.73
C LEU A 38 -4.22 -16.86 8.22
N ALA A 39 -3.16 -16.66 7.43
CA ALA A 39 -3.26 -16.60 5.97
C ALA A 39 -3.85 -17.89 5.41
N ALA A 40 -3.32 -19.06 5.80
CA ALA A 40 -3.79 -20.36 5.33
C ALA A 40 -5.28 -20.59 5.67
N ALA A 41 -5.73 -20.18 6.85
CA ALA A 41 -7.12 -20.32 7.25
C ALA A 41 -8.07 -19.43 6.42
N GLN A 42 -7.66 -18.20 6.14
CA GLN A 42 -8.48 -17.24 5.39
C GLN A 42 -8.50 -17.53 3.88
N THR A 43 -7.38 -17.95 3.30
CA THR A 43 -7.26 -18.17 1.85
C THR A 43 -7.84 -19.48 1.35
N ARG A 44 -8.24 -20.42 2.22
CA ARG A 44 -8.85 -21.70 1.85
C ARG A 44 -10.05 -21.56 0.91
N ARG A 45 -10.85 -20.52 1.06
CA ARG A 45 -12.03 -20.26 0.22
C ARG A 45 -11.69 -19.82 -1.20
N TYR A 46 -10.46 -19.36 -1.43
CA TYR A 46 -10.02 -18.81 -2.71
C TYR A 46 -9.17 -19.78 -3.53
N HIS A 47 -9.15 -21.08 -3.15
CA HIS A 47 -8.35 -22.12 -3.79
C HIS A 47 -6.82 -21.84 -3.81
N TYR A 48 -6.35 -20.88 -3.01
CA TYR A 48 -4.92 -20.62 -2.84
C TYR A 48 -4.35 -21.61 -1.83
N ASN A 49 -3.96 -22.80 -2.30
CA ASN A 49 -3.23 -23.79 -1.50
C ASN A 49 -1.77 -23.37 -1.21
N ARG A 50 -1.41 -22.12 -1.41
CA ARG A 50 -0.06 -21.65 -1.18
C ARG A 50 0.09 -21.24 0.27
N ARG A 51 1.05 -21.87 0.96
CA ARG A 51 1.51 -21.36 2.24
C ARG A 51 2.31 -20.09 1.97
N VAL A 52 1.75 -18.96 2.36
CA VAL A 52 2.49 -17.69 2.41
C VAL A 52 3.56 -17.83 3.50
N ARG A 53 4.81 -17.55 3.17
CA ARG A 53 5.89 -17.49 4.15
C ARG A 53 5.95 -16.10 4.74
N VAL A 54 6.15 -16.00 6.06
CA VAL A 54 6.24 -14.71 6.75
C VAL A 54 7.61 -14.55 7.38
N ASN A 55 8.33 -13.51 6.94
CA ASN A 55 9.63 -13.12 7.45
C ASN A 55 9.52 -11.80 8.21
N ILE A 56 9.69 -11.84 9.53
CA ILE A 56 9.64 -10.64 10.36
C ILE A 56 11.04 -10.38 10.94
N TYR A 57 11.52 -9.17 10.72
CA TYR A 57 12.78 -8.74 11.30
C TYR A 57 12.60 -7.40 12.05
N TRP A 58 13.63 -6.95 12.73
CA TRP A 58 13.60 -5.74 13.53
C TRP A 58 14.80 -4.84 13.21
N ASN A 59 14.55 -3.75 12.50
CA ASN A 59 15.56 -2.73 12.24
C ASN A 59 14.93 -1.33 12.28
N SER A 60 15.25 -0.55 13.31
CA SER A 60 14.69 0.81 13.50
C SER A 60 15.37 1.89 12.64
N LYS A 61 16.43 1.54 11.93
CA LYS A 61 17.18 2.45 11.06
C LYS A 61 16.88 2.24 9.57
N ASP A 62 16.19 1.15 9.24
CA ASP A 62 15.83 0.79 7.89
C ASP A 62 14.53 1.50 7.51
N SER A 63 14.52 2.18 6.37
CA SER A 63 13.33 2.81 5.80
C SER A 63 12.37 1.78 5.19
N PHE A 64 12.83 0.54 4.96
CA PHE A 64 11.98 -0.54 4.45
C PHE A 64 10.91 -0.90 5.49
N PHE A 65 9.65 -0.88 5.07
CA PHE A 65 8.51 -1.17 5.92
C PHE A 65 8.01 -2.61 5.76
N ALA A 66 7.46 -2.91 4.60
CA ALA A 66 7.01 -4.26 4.23
C ALA A 66 7.01 -4.44 2.72
N ALA A 67 7.00 -5.65 2.25
CA ALA A 67 6.75 -6.01 0.85
C ALA A 67 6.39 -7.48 0.71
N THR A 68 5.79 -7.82 -0.44
CA THR A 68 5.56 -9.20 -0.87
C THR A 68 6.19 -9.48 -2.24
N ASP A 69 6.57 -10.74 -2.46
CA ASP A 69 7.03 -11.28 -3.74
C ASP A 69 6.04 -12.29 -4.34
N ASN A 70 4.74 -12.12 -4.04
CA ASN A 70 3.66 -13.04 -4.40
C ASN A 70 3.72 -14.44 -3.74
N MET A 71 4.74 -14.73 -2.92
CA MET A 71 4.89 -16.02 -2.21
C MET A 71 5.24 -15.85 -0.74
N SER A 72 5.90 -14.74 -0.41
CA SER A 72 6.31 -14.43 0.95
C SER A 72 5.98 -12.98 1.30
N VAL A 73 5.77 -12.76 2.58
CA VAL A 73 5.60 -11.41 3.15
C VAL A 73 6.80 -11.12 4.04
N LYS A 74 7.46 -9.98 3.82
CA LYS A 74 8.56 -9.50 4.63
C LYS A 74 8.12 -8.23 5.37
N ILE A 75 8.27 -8.21 6.70
CA ILE A 75 7.84 -7.09 7.56
C ILE A 75 8.97 -6.66 8.47
N ASN A 76 9.24 -5.36 8.52
CA ASN A 76 10.12 -4.75 9.50
C ASN A 76 9.32 -4.30 10.74
N ALA A 77 9.18 -5.17 11.74
CA ALA A 77 8.47 -4.85 12.99
C ALA A 77 9.19 -3.78 13.84
N GLY A 78 10.44 -3.45 13.51
CA GLY A 78 11.21 -2.37 14.14
C GLY A 78 11.04 -1.00 13.46
N HIS A 79 10.28 -0.92 12.37
CA HIS A 79 10.07 0.33 11.64
C HIS A 79 9.47 1.42 12.54
N PRO A 80 9.92 2.70 12.44
CA PRO A 80 9.43 3.80 13.26
C PRO A 80 7.90 3.93 13.27
N PHE A 81 7.23 3.70 12.15
CA PHE A 81 5.78 3.73 12.03
C PHE A 81 5.08 2.75 13.00
N ILE A 82 5.63 1.54 13.20
CA ILE A 82 5.09 0.56 14.14
C ILE A 82 5.49 0.92 15.57
N THR A 83 6.77 1.28 15.77
CA THR A 83 7.32 1.46 17.12
C THR A 83 6.86 2.74 17.82
N LYS A 84 6.40 3.77 17.07
CA LYS A 84 5.74 4.95 17.64
C LYS A 84 4.43 4.62 18.36
N THR A 85 3.75 3.56 17.94
CA THR A 85 2.51 3.11 18.56
C THR A 85 2.78 2.57 19.96
N LYS A 86 2.00 3.03 20.96
CA LYS A 86 2.17 2.64 22.36
C LYS A 86 1.51 1.29 22.66
N GLY A 87 2.25 0.42 23.32
CA GLY A 87 1.75 -0.87 23.78
C GLY A 87 1.88 -1.99 22.73
N ARG A 88 2.18 -3.21 23.23
CA ARG A 88 2.40 -4.39 22.38
C ARG A 88 1.15 -4.80 21.62
N GLU A 89 -0.02 -4.66 22.22
CA GLU A 89 -1.29 -5.01 21.61
C GLU A 89 -1.56 -4.13 20.38
N ASN A 90 -1.41 -2.82 20.50
CA ASN A 90 -1.63 -1.91 19.39
C ASN A 90 -0.59 -2.12 18.28
N ARG A 91 0.69 -2.36 18.64
CA ARG A 91 1.72 -2.75 17.66
C ARG A 91 1.38 -4.04 16.93
N TYR A 92 0.80 -5.01 17.64
CA TYR A 92 0.32 -6.24 17.03
C TYR A 92 -0.77 -5.95 15.99
N GLN A 93 -1.74 -5.07 16.28
CA GLN A 93 -2.79 -4.71 15.34
C GLN A 93 -2.21 -4.03 14.08
N ILE A 94 -1.26 -3.11 14.25
CA ILE A 94 -0.58 -2.48 13.10
C ILE A 94 0.19 -3.51 12.27
N ILE A 95 0.95 -4.42 12.89
CA ILE A 95 1.66 -5.49 12.17
C ILE A 95 0.67 -6.42 11.45
N LEU A 96 -0.46 -6.71 12.08
CA LEU A 96 -1.52 -7.51 11.47
C LEU A 96 -2.14 -6.79 10.27
N GLY A 97 -2.33 -5.48 10.35
CA GLY A 97 -2.79 -4.65 9.24
C GLY A 97 -1.80 -4.62 8.08
N VAL A 98 -0.51 -4.43 8.37
CA VAL A 98 0.56 -4.53 7.37
C VAL A 98 0.57 -5.91 6.70
N PHE A 99 0.47 -6.96 7.50
CA PHE A 99 0.37 -8.31 6.98
C PHE A 99 -0.88 -8.52 6.11
N ALA A 100 -2.02 -7.98 6.50
CA ALA A 100 -3.25 -8.06 5.72
C ALA A 100 -3.14 -7.32 4.38
N HIS A 101 -2.48 -6.15 4.36
CA HIS A 101 -2.18 -5.40 3.14
C HIS A 101 -1.32 -6.23 2.18
N GLU A 102 -0.19 -6.75 2.64
CA GLU A 102 0.72 -7.57 1.82
C GLU A 102 0.08 -8.89 1.34
N LEU A 103 -0.74 -9.52 2.21
CA LEU A 103 -1.53 -10.69 1.82
C LEU A 103 -2.56 -10.33 0.75
N GLY A 104 -3.12 -9.13 0.80
CA GLY A 104 -4.03 -8.61 -0.20
C GLY A 104 -3.38 -8.53 -1.59
N HIS A 105 -2.14 -8.08 -1.68
CA HIS A 105 -1.39 -8.11 -2.94
C HIS A 105 -1.19 -9.54 -3.47
N ILE A 106 -0.90 -10.51 -2.61
CA ILE A 106 -0.81 -11.93 -3.03
C ILE A 106 -2.14 -12.43 -3.61
N LEU A 107 -3.28 -11.94 -3.09
CA LEU A 107 -4.61 -12.41 -3.48
C LEU A 107 -5.18 -11.68 -4.70
N TYR A 108 -4.85 -10.42 -4.89
CA TYR A 108 -5.60 -9.52 -5.78
C TYR A 108 -4.75 -8.74 -6.79
N THR A 109 -3.43 -8.62 -6.60
CA THR A 109 -2.56 -7.94 -7.54
C THR A 109 -2.26 -8.82 -8.75
N ASP A 110 -2.40 -8.24 -9.94
CA ASP A 110 -1.95 -8.87 -11.20
C ASP A 110 -0.51 -8.43 -11.51
N PHE A 111 0.44 -9.06 -10.83
CA PHE A 111 1.87 -8.77 -11.02
C PHE A 111 2.34 -8.94 -12.47
N LEU A 112 1.72 -9.88 -13.22
CA LEU A 112 2.07 -10.09 -14.62
C LEU A 112 1.59 -8.92 -15.49
N ALA A 113 0.40 -8.40 -15.23
CA ALA A 113 -0.10 -7.23 -15.96
C ALA A 113 0.78 -5.99 -15.69
N GLY A 114 1.17 -5.74 -14.43
CA GLY A 114 2.09 -4.65 -14.07
C GLY A 114 3.45 -4.77 -14.77
N GLN A 115 4.08 -5.94 -14.72
CA GLN A 115 5.35 -6.18 -15.43
C GLN A 115 5.19 -6.01 -16.95
N THR A 116 4.05 -6.42 -17.52
CA THR A 116 3.77 -6.27 -18.94
C THR A 116 3.64 -4.79 -19.31
N HIS A 117 2.91 -4.02 -18.49
CA HIS A 117 2.77 -2.57 -18.67
C HIS A 117 4.14 -1.86 -18.69
N HIS A 118 4.97 -2.14 -17.69
CA HIS A 118 6.33 -1.61 -17.60
C HIS A 118 7.16 -1.93 -18.87
N ASN A 119 7.13 -3.18 -19.34
CA ASN A 119 7.86 -3.61 -20.53
C ASN A 119 7.32 -2.95 -21.83
N TYR A 120 6.00 -2.76 -21.92
CA TYR A 120 5.40 -2.10 -23.09
C TYR A 120 5.77 -0.62 -23.15
N LEU A 121 5.72 0.06 -22.00
CA LEU A 121 6.16 1.45 -21.90
C LEU A 121 7.64 1.59 -22.31
N GLY A 122 8.49 0.65 -21.85
CA GLY A 122 9.89 0.53 -22.29
C GLY A 122 10.06 0.28 -23.77
N ALA A 123 9.09 -0.34 -24.43
CA ALA A 123 9.04 -0.52 -25.89
C ALA A 123 8.33 0.62 -26.63
N HIS A 124 8.05 1.74 -25.98
CA HIS A 124 7.30 2.90 -26.47
C HIS A 124 5.89 2.54 -26.96
N LYS A 125 5.18 1.74 -26.17
CA LYS A 125 3.83 1.27 -26.48
C LYS A 125 2.93 1.36 -25.25
N TRP A 126 1.66 1.63 -25.49
CA TRP A 126 0.64 1.55 -24.46
C TRP A 126 0.22 0.10 -24.17
N TYR A 127 -0.18 -0.18 -22.95
CA TYR A 127 -0.74 -1.45 -22.52
C TYR A 127 -1.80 -1.21 -21.43
N PRO A 128 -2.94 -1.90 -21.46
CA PRO A 128 -3.37 -2.90 -22.48
C PRO A 128 -3.87 -2.27 -23.77
N TYR A 129 -4.26 -1.00 -23.75
CA TYR A 129 -4.78 -0.24 -24.88
C TYR A 129 -4.18 1.16 -24.87
N PRO A 130 -4.07 1.82 -26.03
CA PRO A 130 -3.73 3.24 -26.05
C PRO A 130 -4.84 4.08 -25.40
N PRO A 131 -4.52 5.26 -24.84
CA PRO A 131 -5.51 6.18 -24.29
C PRO A 131 -6.51 6.62 -25.37
N VAL A 132 -7.74 6.92 -24.93
CA VAL A 132 -8.76 7.46 -25.83
C VAL A 132 -8.50 8.94 -26.06
N LEU A 133 -8.10 9.31 -27.26
CA LEU A 133 -7.82 10.70 -27.64
C LEU A 133 -9.14 11.38 -28.05
N ALA A 134 -9.81 12.01 -27.11
CA ALA A 134 -11.10 12.65 -27.36
C ALA A 134 -10.95 14.00 -28.12
N THR A 135 -9.79 14.65 -28.00
CA THR A 135 -9.55 15.97 -28.58
C THR A 135 -8.20 16.04 -29.32
N SER A 136 -8.04 17.05 -30.18
CA SER A 136 -6.75 17.34 -30.80
C SER A 136 -5.68 17.79 -29.78
N ALA A 137 -6.10 18.26 -28.61
CA ALA A 137 -5.19 18.58 -27.52
C ALA A 137 -4.60 17.31 -26.90
N ASP A 138 -5.40 16.26 -26.72
CA ASP A 138 -4.93 14.98 -26.21
C ASP A 138 -3.94 14.32 -27.16
N ALA A 139 -4.21 14.35 -28.44
CA ALA A 139 -3.27 13.86 -29.47
C ALA A 139 -1.92 14.62 -29.45
N ARG A 140 -1.94 15.94 -29.18
CA ARG A 140 -0.71 16.71 -29.03
C ARG A 140 0.05 16.34 -27.76
N ARG A 141 -0.65 16.10 -26.63
CA ARG A 141 -0.04 15.67 -25.37
C ARG A 141 0.60 14.29 -25.51
N GLU A 142 -0.10 13.34 -26.14
CA GLU A 142 0.45 12.01 -26.40
C GLU A 142 1.72 12.08 -27.26
N ASN A 143 1.69 12.84 -28.35
CA ASN A 143 2.88 13.03 -29.20
C ASN A 143 4.04 13.65 -28.42
N ALA A 144 3.78 14.72 -27.64
CA ALA A 144 4.80 15.37 -26.82
C ALA A 144 5.37 14.41 -25.75
N PHE A 145 4.54 13.55 -25.15
CA PHE A 145 5.01 12.52 -24.23
C PHE A 145 5.98 11.53 -24.91
N TRP A 146 5.61 11.01 -26.10
CA TRP A 146 6.49 10.09 -26.80
C TRP A 146 7.76 10.76 -27.36
N GLU A 147 7.71 12.03 -27.72
CA GLU A 147 8.90 12.81 -28.07
C GLU A 147 9.82 12.94 -26.86
N TYR A 148 9.29 13.35 -25.71
CA TYR A 148 10.03 13.46 -24.46
C TYR A 148 10.68 12.14 -24.05
N VAL A 149 9.95 11.04 -24.09
CA VAL A 149 10.46 9.70 -23.71
C VAL A 149 11.56 9.21 -24.63
N LYS A 150 11.53 9.59 -25.93
CA LYS A 150 12.55 9.21 -26.93
C LYS A 150 13.79 10.07 -26.89
N GLU A 151 13.72 11.25 -26.33
CA GLU A 151 14.82 12.24 -26.31
C GLU A 151 16.00 11.76 -25.45
N ASP A 152 15.74 11.17 -24.29
CA ASP A 152 16.76 10.69 -23.34
C ASP A 152 16.28 9.39 -22.65
N PRO A 153 17.12 8.35 -22.53
CA PRO A 153 16.80 7.16 -21.75
C PRO A 153 16.35 7.44 -20.30
N LYS A 154 16.86 8.51 -19.68
CA LYS A 154 16.43 8.94 -18.34
C LYS A 154 14.97 9.39 -18.29
N ASN A 155 14.47 9.97 -19.37
CA ASN A 155 13.07 10.36 -19.49
C ASN A 155 12.18 9.13 -19.52
N LEU A 156 12.61 8.07 -20.19
CA LEU A 156 11.93 6.77 -20.17
C LEU A 156 11.93 6.16 -18.76
N GLU A 157 13.08 6.14 -18.09
CA GLU A 157 13.18 5.64 -16.71
C GLU A 157 12.25 6.42 -15.77
N MET A 158 12.18 7.74 -15.91
CA MET A 158 11.28 8.59 -15.13
C MET A 158 9.81 8.29 -15.45
N ALA A 159 9.45 8.15 -16.73
CA ALA A 159 8.08 7.81 -17.12
C ALA A 159 7.66 6.43 -16.57
N GLN A 160 8.55 5.44 -16.63
CA GLN A 160 8.31 4.12 -16.04
C GLN A 160 8.14 4.20 -14.51
N TYR A 161 9.02 4.95 -13.83
CA TYR A 161 8.92 5.16 -12.39
C TYR A 161 7.58 5.79 -11.97
N ILE A 162 7.15 6.84 -12.68
CA ILE A 162 5.88 7.52 -12.44
C ILE A 162 4.70 6.57 -12.67
N ALA A 163 4.71 5.83 -13.77
CA ALA A 163 3.67 4.88 -14.12
C ALA A 163 3.57 3.75 -13.09
N ASP A 164 4.70 3.18 -12.68
CA ASP A 164 4.76 2.14 -11.65
C ASP A 164 4.27 2.66 -10.29
N TYR A 165 4.61 3.91 -9.95
CA TYR A 165 4.16 4.56 -8.71
C TYR A 165 2.64 4.74 -8.70
N ILE A 166 2.06 5.31 -9.77
CA ILE A 166 0.60 5.49 -9.89
C ILE A 166 -0.11 4.14 -9.86
N SER A 167 0.43 3.13 -10.59
CA SER A 167 -0.08 1.77 -10.58
C SER A 167 -0.16 1.21 -9.16
N ASN A 168 0.90 1.38 -8.38
CA ASN A 168 0.95 0.93 -6.99
C ASN A 168 -0.09 1.65 -6.12
N VAL A 169 -0.26 2.97 -6.27
CA VAL A 169 -1.28 3.75 -5.55
C VAL A 169 -2.70 3.22 -5.81
N ILE A 170 -3.02 2.96 -7.08
CA ILE A 170 -4.34 2.43 -7.48
C ILE A 170 -4.50 0.99 -6.96
N ASP A 171 -3.48 0.16 -7.10
CA ASP A 171 -3.54 -1.23 -6.65
C ASP A 171 -3.66 -1.35 -5.13
N ASP A 172 -2.97 -0.51 -4.36
CA ASP A 172 -3.10 -0.39 -2.91
C ASP A 172 -4.56 -0.10 -2.50
N GLY A 173 -5.17 0.91 -3.12
CA GLY A 173 -6.57 1.24 -2.85
C GLY A 173 -7.51 0.08 -3.17
N TYR A 174 -7.33 -0.56 -4.33
CA TYR A 174 -8.11 -1.73 -4.74
C TYR A 174 -7.94 -2.90 -3.77
N VAL A 175 -6.70 -3.26 -3.46
CA VAL A 175 -6.34 -4.38 -2.60
C VAL A 175 -6.92 -4.20 -1.20
N GLU A 176 -6.76 -3.03 -0.58
CA GLU A 176 -7.29 -2.77 0.75
C GLU A 176 -8.82 -2.82 0.78
N ASN A 177 -9.50 -2.23 -0.20
CA ASN A 177 -10.96 -2.32 -0.31
C ASN A 177 -11.44 -3.78 -0.47
N ARG A 178 -10.74 -4.60 -1.25
CA ARG A 178 -11.04 -6.03 -1.40
C ARG A 178 -10.79 -6.81 -0.11
N MET A 179 -9.72 -6.50 0.61
CA MET A 179 -9.41 -7.13 1.89
C MET A 179 -10.48 -6.81 2.94
N LEU A 180 -10.88 -5.55 3.08
CA LEU A 180 -11.94 -5.15 4.01
C LEU A 180 -13.28 -5.80 3.69
N ALA A 181 -13.65 -5.85 2.40
CA ALA A 181 -14.91 -6.45 1.97
C ALA A 181 -14.97 -7.98 2.17
N ASN A 182 -13.85 -8.69 1.95
CA ASN A 182 -13.82 -10.15 1.95
C ASN A 182 -13.35 -10.76 3.28
N PHE A 183 -12.59 -10.01 4.09
CA PHE A 183 -12.01 -10.48 5.36
C PHE A 183 -12.33 -9.55 6.53
N PRO A 184 -13.61 -9.32 6.88
CA PRO A 184 -14.00 -8.36 7.91
C PRO A 184 -13.63 -8.77 9.35
N GLY A 185 -13.01 -9.95 9.53
CA GLY A 185 -12.55 -10.45 10.82
C GLY A 185 -11.22 -9.82 11.26
N LYS A 186 -10.33 -10.63 11.85
CA LYS A 186 -9.05 -10.15 12.39
C LYS A 186 -8.20 -9.38 11.38
N LEU A 187 -8.14 -9.85 10.12
CA LEU A 187 -7.36 -9.18 9.07
C LEU A 187 -7.95 -7.81 8.74
N GLY A 188 -9.27 -7.73 8.56
CA GLY A 188 -9.96 -6.46 8.30
C GLY A 188 -9.78 -5.49 9.45
N TYR A 189 -9.98 -5.93 10.70
CA TYR A 189 -9.77 -5.08 11.87
C TYR A 189 -8.34 -4.54 11.95
N GLY A 190 -7.33 -5.39 11.77
CA GLY A 190 -5.94 -4.94 11.73
C GLY A 190 -5.66 -3.94 10.60
N LEU A 191 -6.27 -4.17 9.43
CA LEU A 191 -6.14 -3.28 8.29
C LEU A 191 -6.83 -1.92 8.54
N GLU A 192 -7.99 -1.89 9.19
CA GLU A 192 -8.66 -0.65 9.60
C GLU A 192 -7.81 0.16 10.57
N GLU A 193 -7.22 -0.48 11.58
CA GLU A 193 -6.30 0.15 12.52
C GLU A 193 -5.06 0.73 11.81
N LEU A 194 -4.45 -0.03 10.88
CA LEU A 194 -3.34 0.46 10.06
C LEU A 194 -3.76 1.69 9.25
N ARG A 195 -4.92 1.62 8.59
CA ARG A 195 -5.45 2.70 7.75
C ARG A 195 -5.69 3.97 8.57
N GLN A 196 -6.26 3.85 9.76
CA GLN A 196 -6.49 4.99 10.64
C GLN A 196 -5.18 5.68 11.01
N VAL A 197 -4.19 4.92 11.49
CA VAL A 197 -2.88 5.47 11.87
C VAL A 197 -2.14 6.06 10.67
N HIS A 198 -2.25 5.42 9.50
CA HIS A 198 -1.62 5.94 8.27
C HIS A 198 -2.32 7.21 7.79
N PHE A 199 -3.65 7.27 7.83
CA PHE A 199 -4.40 8.46 7.44
C PHE A 199 -4.05 9.66 8.32
N GLU A 200 -3.88 9.46 9.63
CA GLU A 200 -3.43 10.54 10.54
C GLU A 200 -2.08 11.15 10.11
N ASP A 201 -1.16 10.32 9.59
CA ASP A 201 0.17 10.73 9.13
C ASP A 201 0.16 11.37 7.73
N ILE A 202 -0.89 11.21 6.92
CA ILE A 202 -0.96 11.82 5.59
C ILE A 202 -0.97 13.35 5.74
N PRO A 203 -0.06 14.06 5.06
CA PRO A 203 -0.03 15.51 5.09
C PRO A 203 -1.26 16.12 4.42
N THR A 204 -1.66 17.32 4.85
CA THR A 204 -2.64 18.14 4.13
C THR A 204 -2.03 18.72 2.85
N VAL A 205 -2.89 19.19 1.92
CA VAL A 205 -2.42 19.86 0.70
C VAL A 205 -1.54 21.06 1.04
N THR A 206 -1.93 21.88 2.01
CA THR A 206 -1.11 23.00 2.51
C THR A 206 0.28 22.54 2.92
N GLN A 207 0.37 21.46 3.71
CA GLN A 207 1.66 20.91 4.14
C GLN A 207 2.50 20.32 2.99
N LEU A 208 1.85 19.82 1.95
CA LEU A 208 2.55 19.34 0.74
C LEU A 208 3.17 20.50 -0.02
N ILE A 209 2.43 21.58 -0.20
CA ILE A 209 2.92 22.82 -0.84
C ILE A 209 4.09 23.42 -0.04
N GLU A 210 3.97 23.51 1.28
CA GLU A 210 5.06 23.97 2.14
C GLU A 210 6.34 23.12 1.96
N LYS A 211 6.21 21.81 1.78
CA LYS A 211 7.35 20.92 1.51
C LYS A 211 7.96 21.08 0.12
N GLU A 212 7.15 21.39 -0.88
CA GLU A 212 7.68 21.75 -2.21
C GLU A 212 8.58 22.99 -2.10
N ASP A 213 8.11 24.02 -1.41
CA ASP A 213 8.85 25.28 -1.26
C ASP A 213 10.10 25.13 -0.38
N THR A 214 10.03 24.36 0.70
CA THR A 214 11.11 24.26 1.70
C THR A 214 12.12 23.16 1.39
N GLU A 215 11.67 22.03 0.85
CA GLU A 215 12.49 20.85 0.58
C GLU A 215 12.84 20.68 -0.91
N GLY A 216 12.27 21.54 -1.79
CA GLY A 216 12.47 21.46 -3.24
C GLY A 216 11.83 20.21 -3.86
N ARG A 217 10.73 19.71 -3.30
CA ARG A 217 10.02 18.56 -3.85
C ARG A 217 9.33 18.90 -5.14
N HIS A 218 9.20 17.92 -6.02
CA HIS A 218 8.50 18.11 -7.28
C HIS A 218 6.97 18.07 -7.06
N ILE A 219 6.23 18.94 -7.73
CA ILE A 219 4.74 19.02 -7.67
C ILE A 219 4.06 17.66 -7.89
N PHE A 220 4.66 16.80 -8.73
CA PHE A 220 4.17 15.43 -8.95
C PHE A 220 4.07 14.62 -7.65
N GLU A 221 5.03 14.77 -6.72
CA GLU A 221 5.00 14.03 -5.44
C GLU A 221 3.79 14.44 -4.61
N SER A 222 3.42 15.71 -4.61
CA SER A 222 2.24 16.21 -3.93
C SER A 222 0.95 15.69 -4.57
N ILE A 223 0.84 15.76 -5.90
CA ILE A 223 -0.29 15.20 -6.64
C ILE A 223 -0.45 13.71 -6.34
N ALA A 224 0.64 12.95 -6.38
CA ALA A 224 0.64 11.53 -6.10
C ALA A 224 0.22 11.19 -4.66
N GLN A 225 0.61 12.02 -3.67
CA GLN A 225 0.14 11.87 -2.28
C GLN A 225 -1.35 12.18 -2.12
N ILE A 226 -1.88 13.17 -2.84
CA ILE A 226 -3.31 13.47 -2.87
C ILE A 226 -4.08 12.31 -3.53
N MET A 227 -3.59 11.78 -4.64
CA MET A 227 -4.16 10.59 -5.29
C MET A 227 -4.16 9.38 -4.36
N LEU A 228 -3.06 9.14 -3.62
CA LEU A 228 -2.97 8.06 -2.63
C LEU A 228 -4.02 8.21 -1.54
N SER A 229 -4.19 9.43 -1.00
CA SER A 229 -5.22 9.73 0.00
C SER A 229 -6.62 9.40 -0.54
N TYR A 230 -6.94 9.85 -1.74
CA TYR A 230 -8.22 9.56 -2.37
C TYR A 230 -8.40 8.07 -2.67
N ALA A 231 -7.46 7.43 -3.34
CA ALA A 231 -7.56 6.03 -3.75
C ALA A 231 -7.72 5.06 -2.56
N LYS A 232 -7.03 5.34 -1.45
CA LYS A 232 -7.08 4.49 -0.24
C LYS A 232 -8.25 4.81 0.67
N TYR A 233 -8.59 6.08 0.85
CA TYR A 233 -9.52 6.53 1.90
C TYR A 233 -10.81 7.15 1.34
N GLY A 234 -10.87 7.50 0.06
CA GLY A 234 -11.97 8.25 -0.53
C GLY A 234 -12.00 9.71 -0.08
N GLU A 235 -10.91 10.21 0.48
CA GLU A 235 -10.85 11.54 1.10
C GLU A 235 -9.54 12.25 0.77
N ILE A 236 -9.62 13.59 0.59
CA ILE A 236 -8.48 14.48 0.40
C ILE A 236 -8.37 15.39 1.62
N LYS A 237 -7.20 15.46 2.24
CA LYS A 237 -6.93 16.36 3.38
C LYS A 237 -6.49 17.72 2.85
N TYR A 238 -7.44 18.66 2.71
CA TYR A 238 -7.19 19.96 2.10
C TYR A 238 -6.26 20.85 2.91
N GLY A 239 -6.50 21.03 4.20
CA GLY A 239 -5.86 22.08 5.00
C GLY A 239 -6.54 23.42 4.79
N GLU A 240 -5.77 24.48 4.46
CA GLU A 240 -6.27 25.83 4.23
C GLU A 240 -6.47 26.17 2.74
N GLU A 241 -6.11 25.25 1.84
CA GLU A 241 -6.15 25.47 0.41
C GLU A 241 -7.58 25.49 -0.15
N PRO A 242 -7.85 26.38 -1.14
CA PRO A 242 -9.15 26.39 -1.82
C PRO A 242 -9.28 25.18 -2.77
N LEU A 243 -10.51 24.79 -3.08
CA LEU A 243 -10.77 23.73 -4.05
C LEU A 243 -10.22 24.01 -5.46
N SER A 244 -9.99 25.27 -5.79
CA SER A 244 -9.40 25.69 -7.08
C SER A 244 -7.88 25.56 -7.16
N GLU A 245 -7.24 25.07 -6.09
CA GLU A 245 -5.80 24.82 -6.08
C GLU A 245 -5.42 23.79 -7.16
N GLU A 246 -4.29 24.04 -7.87
CA GLU A 246 -3.92 23.31 -9.08
C GLU A 246 -3.80 21.81 -8.86
N ARG A 247 -3.14 21.36 -7.77
CA ARG A 247 -2.92 19.93 -7.46
C ARG A 247 -4.23 19.22 -7.19
N ILE A 248 -5.15 19.91 -6.51
CA ILE A 248 -6.50 19.41 -6.23
C ILE A 248 -7.28 19.27 -7.54
N GLN A 249 -7.19 20.26 -8.42
CA GLN A 249 -7.89 20.25 -9.71
C GLN A 249 -7.38 19.13 -10.62
N VAL A 250 -6.07 18.86 -10.62
CA VAL A 250 -5.50 17.71 -11.36
C VAL A 250 -6.12 16.40 -10.85
N VAL A 251 -6.16 16.17 -9.53
CA VAL A 251 -6.75 14.95 -8.98
C VAL A 251 -8.25 14.88 -9.26
N PHE A 252 -8.97 15.99 -9.15
CA PHE A 252 -10.42 16.04 -9.49
C PHE A 252 -10.69 15.66 -10.93
N SER A 253 -9.82 16.03 -11.86
CA SER A 253 -9.98 15.64 -13.26
C SER A 253 -9.82 14.14 -13.50
N LEU A 254 -9.16 13.42 -12.57
CA LEU A 254 -8.86 11.99 -12.64
C LEU A 254 -9.78 11.13 -11.77
N ILE A 255 -10.66 11.71 -10.94
CA ILE A 255 -11.47 10.96 -9.97
C ILE A 255 -12.29 9.85 -10.62
N ASN A 256 -12.95 10.13 -11.74
CA ASN A 256 -13.78 9.12 -12.42
C ASN A 256 -12.96 7.94 -12.93
N ASP A 257 -11.73 8.20 -13.39
CA ASP A 257 -10.82 7.17 -13.88
C ASP A 257 -10.27 6.35 -12.71
N ILE A 258 -9.91 7.01 -11.60
CA ILE A 258 -9.49 6.36 -10.35
C ILE A 258 -10.62 5.45 -9.82
N ASP A 259 -11.85 5.95 -9.72
CA ASP A 259 -12.99 5.17 -9.25
C ASP A 259 -13.27 3.96 -10.15
N THR A 260 -13.20 4.16 -11.47
CA THR A 260 -13.35 3.08 -12.46
C THR A 260 -12.28 2.00 -12.25
N ALA A 261 -11.03 2.42 -12.06
CA ALA A 261 -9.92 1.50 -11.78
C ALA A 261 -10.12 0.75 -10.45
N LEU A 262 -10.50 1.45 -9.38
CA LEU A 262 -10.72 0.85 -8.05
C LEU A 262 -11.88 -0.16 -8.04
N MET A 263 -12.86 -0.02 -8.93
CA MET A 263 -13.97 -0.94 -9.07
C MET A 263 -13.66 -2.13 -9.99
N SER A 264 -12.67 -1.99 -10.88
CA SER A 264 -12.32 -3.06 -11.83
C SER A 264 -11.64 -4.24 -11.14
N ARG A 265 -12.13 -5.46 -11.47
CA ARG A 265 -11.51 -6.72 -11.02
C ARG A 265 -10.33 -7.15 -11.88
N SER A 266 -10.20 -6.58 -13.06
CA SER A 266 -9.13 -6.89 -14.01
C SER A 266 -7.91 -5.99 -13.72
N GLY A 267 -6.75 -6.60 -13.43
CA GLY A 267 -5.50 -5.86 -13.30
C GLY A 267 -5.15 -5.06 -14.57
N LYS A 268 -5.45 -5.63 -15.74
CA LYS A 268 -5.25 -4.93 -17.02
C LYS A 268 -6.11 -3.67 -17.16
N GLU A 269 -7.38 -3.75 -16.76
CA GLU A 269 -8.29 -2.59 -16.83
C GLU A 269 -7.87 -1.50 -15.83
N ARG A 270 -7.35 -1.88 -14.65
CA ARG A 270 -6.80 -0.89 -13.70
C ARG A 270 -5.61 -0.12 -14.28
N LEU A 271 -4.81 -0.75 -15.14
CA LEU A 271 -3.67 -0.10 -15.79
C LEU A 271 -4.07 0.89 -16.89
N VAL A 272 -5.30 0.84 -17.40
CA VAL A 272 -5.78 1.80 -18.42
C VAL A 272 -5.78 3.23 -17.89
N VAL A 273 -6.02 3.42 -16.60
CA VAL A 273 -6.03 4.76 -15.99
C VAL A 273 -4.64 5.42 -15.92
N ILE A 274 -3.59 4.62 -16.14
CA ILE A 274 -2.20 5.10 -16.08
C ILE A 274 -1.73 5.61 -17.44
N ASN A 275 -2.37 5.15 -18.52
CA ASN A 275 -2.09 5.58 -19.88
C ASN A 275 -2.75 6.94 -20.18
#